data_cc07a1da68e50aea588faf4b8a14f055
#
_entry.id   cc07a1da68e50aea588faf4b8a14f055
#
_cell.length_a   1.000
_cell.length_b   1.000
_cell.length_c   1.000
_cell.angle_alpha   90.00
_cell.angle_beta   90.00
_cell.angle_gamma   90.00
#
_symmetry.space_group_name_H-M   'P 1'
#
loop_
_entity.id
_entity.type
_entity.pdbx_description
1 polymer ?
#
loop_
_entity_poly.entity_id
_entity_poly.type
_entity_poly.pdbx_seq_one_letter_code
_entity_poly.pdbx_strand_id
1 'polypeptide(L)'
;MPFSDFPEFSIRPALNSDQDQIVKLIGDCYQEYGDQVVLHGDDSDLLDIEGNYRDREGEFIVVCNKTGVIIATHAVVPLDQHTGLCTFRRLYLHSELRGTGLGKALMIWAIDWARETGFRRVEFWSDTRFTRAHSFFGKLGFQTRGETRDMNDGFQPYSEFFFWLDFTPNS
;
A
#
# COMPACT_ATOMS: atom_id res chain seq x y z
N MET A 1 -13.41 14.12 0.29
CA MET A 1 -12.31 13.57 1.12
C MET A 1 -12.48 12.07 1.24
N PRO A 2 -11.47 11.28 0.94
CA PRO A 2 -11.64 9.81 0.85
C PRO A 2 -12.03 9.15 2.18
N PHE A 3 -11.72 9.78 3.31
CA PHE A 3 -12.00 9.21 4.65
C PHE A 3 -13.23 9.81 5.35
N SER A 4 -14.06 10.58 4.64
CA SER A 4 -15.24 11.22 5.23
C SER A 4 -16.25 10.25 5.84
N ASP A 5 -16.31 9.03 5.31
CA ASP A 5 -17.21 7.99 5.79
C ASP A 5 -16.69 7.24 7.03
N PHE A 6 -15.51 7.60 7.51
CA PHE A 6 -14.82 6.95 8.64
C PHE A 6 -14.43 7.97 9.73
N PRO A 7 -15.40 8.74 10.28
CA PRO A 7 -15.10 9.79 11.26
C PRO A 7 -14.54 9.26 12.58
N GLU A 8 -14.72 7.97 12.85
CA GLU A 8 -14.20 7.31 14.04
C GLU A 8 -12.69 7.00 13.97
N PHE A 9 -12.09 7.08 12.79
CA PHE A 9 -10.68 6.79 12.58
C PHE A 9 -9.86 8.06 12.44
N SER A 10 -8.62 8.01 12.88
CA SER A 10 -7.63 9.05 12.60
C SER A 10 -6.61 8.57 11.57
N ILE A 11 -6.25 9.46 10.66
CA ILE A 11 -5.28 9.18 9.59
C ILE A 11 -4.09 10.11 9.80
N ARG A 12 -2.89 9.55 9.82
CA ARG A 12 -1.66 10.32 10.00
C ARG A 12 -0.47 9.67 9.27
N PRO A 13 0.60 10.43 9.04
CA PRO A 13 1.86 9.84 8.58
C PRO A 13 2.38 8.80 9.56
N ALA A 14 2.97 7.73 9.02
CA ALA A 14 3.67 6.72 9.81
C ALA A 14 5.00 7.27 10.32
N LEU A 15 5.37 6.84 11.51
CA LEU A 15 6.66 7.15 12.15
C LEU A 15 7.47 5.87 12.34
N ASN A 16 8.78 5.99 12.49
CA ASN A 16 9.62 4.82 12.81
C ASN A 16 9.20 4.15 14.13
N SER A 17 8.64 4.90 15.07
CA SER A 17 8.08 4.38 16.31
C SER A 17 6.83 3.50 16.13
N ASP A 18 6.21 3.51 14.96
CA ASP A 18 5.05 2.67 14.62
C ASP A 18 5.45 1.28 14.13
N GLN A 19 6.72 0.99 13.96
CA GLN A 19 7.24 -0.24 13.35
C GLN A 19 6.60 -1.50 13.92
N ASP A 20 6.57 -1.64 15.24
CA ASP A 20 6.05 -2.87 15.88
C ASP A 20 4.57 -3.10 15.55
N GLN A 21 3.74 -2.06 15.58
CA GLN A 21 2.33 -2.17 15.23
C GLN A 21 2.12 -2.45 13.74
N ILE A 22 2.91 -1.82 12.88
CA ILE A 22 2.83 -2.02 11.42
C ILE A 22 3.27 -3.45 11.08
N VAL A 23 4.37 -3.92 11.63
CA VAL A 23 4.85 -5.29 11.44
C VAL A 23 3.81 -6.31 11.92
N LYS A 24 3.17 -6.04 13.06
CA LYS A 24 2.10 -6.92 13.57
C LYS A 24 0.91 -6.98 12.63
N LEU A 25 0.43 -5.84 12.13
CA LEU A 25 -0.69 -5.77 11.21
C LEU A 25 -0.39 -6.53 9.91
N ILE A 26 0.76 -6.27 9.32
CA ILE A 26 1.19 -6.92 8.07
C ILE A 26 1.40 -8.41 8.30
N GLY A 27 2.02 -8.79 9.42
CA GLY A 27 2.22 -10.18 9.79
C GLY A 27 0.91 -10.94 9.95
N ASP A 28 -0.10 -10.34 10.57
CA ASP A 28 -1.44 -10.93 10.69
C ASP A 28 -2.07 -11.17 9.31
N CYS A 29 -1.90 -10.23 8.37
CA CYS A 29 -2.36 -10.42 6.99
C CYS A 29 -1.59 -11.54 6.27
N TYR A 30 -0.28 -11.63 6.45
CA TYR A 30 0.55 -12.67 5.83
C TYR A 30 0.21 -14.07 6.34
N GLN A 31 -0.13 -14.20 7.62
CA GLN A 31 -0.49 -15.50 8.22
C GLN A 31 -1.69 -16.16 7.52
N GLU A 32 -2.60 -15.40 6.94
CA GLU A 32 -3.72 -15.94 6.18
C GLU A 32 -3.27 -16.76 4.96
N TYR A 33 -2.04 -16.53 4.49
CA TYR A 33 -1.41 -17.23 3.36
C TYR A 33 -0.26 -18.14 3.79
N GLY A 34 -0.09 -18.37 5.08
CA GLY A 34 1.01 -19.16 5.61
C GLY A 34 2.37 -18.48 5.49
N ASP A 35 2.39 -17.15 5.39
CA ASP A 35 3.58 -16.33 5.24
C ASP A 35 3.88 -15.53 6.49
N GLN A 36 5.04 -14.89 6.56
CA GLN A 36 5.43 -14.01 7.67
C GLN A 36 6.33 -12.87 7.19
N VAL A 37 6.41 -11.82 7.99
CA VAL A 37 7.29 -10.66 7.72
C VAL A 37 8.76 -11.07 7.86
N VAL A 38 9.57 -10.65 6.90
CA VAL A 38 11.03 -10.88 6.87
C VAL A 38 11.73 -9.52 6.78
N LEU A 39 12.07 -8.95 7.93
CA LEU A 39 12.64 -7.59 8.03
C LEU A 39 14.02 -7.45 7.38
N HIS A 40 14.77 -8.52 7.24
CA HIS A 40 16.07 -8.53 6.55
C HIS A 40 15.96 -9.10 5.14
N GLY A 41 14.76 -9.07 4.54
CA GLY A 41 14.45 -9.54 3.19
C GLY A 41 13.45 -8.59 2.53
N ASP A 42 12.34 -9.14 2.04
CA ASP A 42 11.30 -8.40 1.30
C ASP A 42 10.68 -7.22 2.07
N ASP A 43 10.73 -7.26 3.40
CA ASP A 43 10.09 -6.26 4.26
C ASP A 43 11.11 -5.30 4.90
N SER A 44 12.30 -5.17 4.34
CA SER A 44 13.39 -4.35 4.89
C SER A 44 13.09 -2.85 4.90
N ASP A 45 12.16 -2.37 4.08
CA ASP A 45 11.69 -0.99 4.10
C ASP A 45 11.05 -0.60 5.44
N LEU A 46 10.51 -1.57 6.17
CA LEU A 46 9.91 -1.35 7.49
C LEU A 46 10.94 -1.12 8.61
N LEU A 47 12.23 -1.33 8.34
CA LEU A 47 13.30 -1.01 9.30
C LEU A 47 13.54 0.48 9.45
N ASP A 48 13.23 1.27 8.43
CA ASP A 48 13.30 2.74 8.45
C ASP A 48 12.18 3.31 7.57
N ILE A 49 11.00 3.42 8.13
CA ILE A 49 9.80 3.84 7.40
C ILE A 49 9.93 5.30 6.95
N GLU A 50 10.38 6.19 7.83
CA GLU A 50 10.54 7.60 7.47
C GLU A 50 11.58 7.78 6.37
N GLY A 51 12.72 7.12 6.48
CA GLY A 51 13.80 7.18 5.49
C GLY A 51 13.44 6.57 4.15
N ASN A 52 12.68 5.47 4.14
CA ASN A 52 12.32 4.78 2.90
C ASN A 52 11.13 5.40 2.17
N TYR A 53 10.34 6.24 2.82
CA TYR A 53 9.15 6.86 2.22
C TYR A 53 9.22 8.38 2.17
N ARG A 54 9.06 9.10 3.29
CA ARG A 54 9.04 10.57 3.28
C ARG A 54 10.35 11.20 2.87
N ASP A 55 11.48 10.68 3.31
CA ASP A 55 12.80 11.20 2.94
C ASP A 55 13.13 10.96 1.45
N ARG A 56 12.34 10.13 0.79
CA ARG A 56 12.38 9.91 -0.67
C ARG A 56 11.24 10.60 -1.41
N GLU A 57 10.62 11.60 -0.80
CA GLU A 57 9.50 12.36 -1.37
C GLU A 57 8.25 11.52 -1.64
N GLY A 58 8.10 10.40 -0.94
CA GLY A 58 6.92 9.58 -0.87
C GLY A 58 6.10 9.86 0.39
N GLU A 59 5.10 9.04 0.65
CA GLU A 59 4.29 9.10 1.87
C GLU A 59 3.89 7.70 2.32
N PHE A 60 3.86 7.53 3.63
CA PHE A 60 3.32 6.32 4.26
C PHE A 60 2.33 6.77 5.34
N ILE A 61 1.07 6.36 5.23
CA ILE A 61 0.06 6.70 6.23
C ILE A 61 -0.40 5.48 7.01
N VAL A 62 -0.84 5.72 8.22
CA VAL A 62 -1.53 4.76 9.08
C VAL A 62 -2.92 5.26 9.40
N VAL A 63 -3.85 4.33 9.51
CA VAL A 63 -5.19 4.57 10.02
C VAL A 63 -5.26 3.98 11.42
N CYS A 64 -5.67 4.79 12.38
CA CYS A 64 -5.78 4.40 13.78
C CYS A 64 -7.23 4.41 14.24
N ASN A 65 -7.59 3.46 15.08
CA ASN A 65 -8.89 3.48 15.76
C ASN A 65 -8.90 4.50 16.92
N LYS A 66 -10.02 4.59 17.63
CA LYS A 66 -10.21 5.55 18.74
C LYS A 66 -9.22 5.36 19.90
N THR A 67 -8.64 4.18 20.05
CA THR A 67 -7.65 3.89 21.10
C THR A 67 -6.20 4.06 20.62
N GLY A 68 -6.01 4.51 19.37
CA GLY A 68 -4.68 4.74 18.79
C GLY A 68 -4.01 3.50 18.21
N VAL A 69 -4.75 2.38 18.09
CA VAL A 69 -4.23 1.16 17.48
C VAL A 69 -4.25 1.30 15.95
N ILE A 70 -3.14 0.98 15.30
CA ILE A 70 -3.03 0.98 13.83
C ILE A 70 -3.82 -0.20 13.27
N ILE A 71 -4.79 0.10 12.42
CA ILE A 71 -5.72 -0.87 11.83
C ILE A 71 -5.62 -0.96 10.30
N ALA A 72 -4.94 -0.02 9.67
CA ALA A 72 -4.68 -0.06 8.23
C ALA A 72 -3.46 0.79 7.88
N THR A 73 -2.86 0.48 6.74
CA THR A 73 -1.70 1.18 6.18
C THR A 73 -1.84 1.34 4.68
N HIS A 74 -1.19 2.36 4.13
CA HIS A 74 -0.91 2.48 2.69
C HIS A 74 0.24 3.43 2.45
N ALA A 75 0.95 3.25 1.34
CA ALA A 75 2.13 4.06 1.02
C ALA A 75 2.27 4.31 -0.49
N VAL A 76 2.89 5.45 -0.79
CA VAL A 76 3.30 5.85 -2.15
C VAL A 76 4.77 6.23 -2.10
N VAL A 77 5.54 5.76 -3.07
CA VAL A 77 6.95 6.15 -3.21
C VAL A 77 7.29 6.40 -4.67
N PRO A 78 8.08 7.45 -4.98
CA PRO A 78 8.56 7.69 -6.33
C PRO A 78 9.43 6.54 -6.83
N LEU A 79 9.25 6.16 -8.10
CA LEU A 79 10.15 5.25 -8.82
C LEU A 79 11.06 6.04 -9.75
N ASP A 80 10.50 6.99 -10.49
CA ASP A 80 11.23 7.85 -11.39
C ASP A 80 10.51 9.21 -11.51
N GLN A 81 11.10 10.23 -10.90
CA GLN A 81 10.52 11.58 -10.91
C GLN A 81 10.59 12.24 -12.29
N HIS A 82 11.59 11.91 -13.12
CA HIS A 82 11.71 12.48 -14.46
C HIS A 82 10.56 12.07 -15.37
N THR A 83 10.16 10.81 -15.28
CA THR A 83 9.03 10.27 -16.06
C THR A 83 7.69 10.45 -15.36
N GLY A 84 7.68 10.89 -14.11
CA GLY A 84 6.48 11.02 -13.31
C GLY A 84 5.89 9.67 -12.87
N LEU A 85 6.76 8.70 -12.59
CA LEU A 85 6.39 7.35 -12.19
C LEU A 85 6.49 7.15 -10.68
N CYS A 86 5.42 6.64 -10.07
CA CYS A 86 5.42 6.21 -8.66
C CYS A 86 4.92 4.77 -8.53
N THR A 87 5.03 4.24 -7.33
CA THR A 87 4.47 2.93 -6.97
C THR A 87 3.67 3.03 -5.67
N PHE A 88 2.66 2.17 -5.53
CA PHE A 88 1.91 1.99 -4.29
C PHE A 88 2.41 0.75 -3.57
N ARG A 89 2.51 0.84 -2.26
CA ARG A 89 3.00 -0.23 -1.38
C ARG A 89 2.20 -0.27 -0.09
N ARG A 90 2.24 -1.41 0.58
CA ARG A 90 1.79 -1.54 1.97
C ARG A 90 0.31 -1.22 2.18
N LEU A 91 -0.55 -1.64 1.24
CA LEU A 91 -1.99 -1.62 1.44
C LEU A 91 -2.40 -2.84 2.27
N TYR A 92 -2.57 -2.64 3.57
CA TYR A 92 -2.98 -3.69 4.50
C TYR A 92 -4.07 -3.17 5.42
N LEU A 93 -5.06 -4.01 5.69
CA LEU A 93 -6.17 -3.72 6.59
C LEU A 93 -6.34 -4.87 7.56
N HIS A 94 -6.71 -4.54 8.81
CA HIS A 94 -7.22 -5.56 9.74
C HIS A 94 -8.40 -6.29 9.08
N SER A 95 -8.47 -7.61 9.26
CA SER A 95 -9.47 -8.47 8.57
C SER A 95 -10.92 -8.03 8.78
N GLU A 96 -11.24 -7.51 9.97
CA GLU A 96 -12.57 -7.01 10.30
C GLU A 96 -13.02 -5.79 9.48
N LEU A 97 -12.08 -5.07 8.87
CA LEU A 97 -12.35 -3.87 8.08
C LEU A 97 -12.52 -4.15 6.59
N ARG A 98 -12.36 -5.39 6.18
CA ARG A 98 -12.59 -5.78 4.78
C ARG A 98 -14.07 -5.66 4.45
N GLY A 99 -14.37 -5.13 3.26
CA GLY A 99 -15.74 -4.92 2.83
C GLY A 99 -16.42 -3.66 3.40
N THR A 100 -15.71 -2.87 4.22
CA THR A 100 -16.25 -1.61 4.77
C THR A 100 -16.10 -0.41 3.85
N GLY A 101 -15.30 -0.53 2.78
CA GLY A 101 -14.92 0.59 1.90
C GLY A 101 -13.63 1.31 2.32
N LEU A 102 -13.00 0.93 3.43
CA LEU A 102 -11.76 1.58 3.87
C LEU A 102 -10.61 1.35 2.89
N GLY A 103 -10.49 0.16 2.33
CA GLY A 103 -9.48 -0.14 1.30
C GLY A 103 -9.63 0.74 0.06
N LYS A 104 -10.87 1.00 -0.37
CA LYS A 104 -11.16 1.93 -1.46
C LYS A 104 -10.76 3.36 -1.09
N ALA A 105 -11.07 3.80 0.11
CA ALA A 105 -10.68 5.14 0.59
C ALA A 105 -9.16 5.31 0.60
N LEU A 106 -8.42 4.30 1.03
CA LEU A 106 -6.96 4.30 1.01
C LEU A 106 -6.39 4.36 -0.41
N MET A 107 -6.97 3.63 -1.36
CA MET A 107 -6.54 3.69 -2.76
C MET A 107 -6.86 5.05 -3.39
N ILE A 108 -8.03 5.62 -3.11
CA ILE A 108 -8.38 6.96 -3.60
C ILE A 108 -7.42 8.01 -3.03
N TRP A 109 -7.09 7.91 -1.73
CA TRP A 109 -6.08 8.78 -1.14
C TRP A 109 -4.75 8.70 -1.89
N ALA A 110 -4.26 7.50 -2.19
CA ALA A 110 -2.98 7.31 -2.86
C ALA A 110 -3.01 7.87 -4.30
N ILE A 111 -4.10 7.66 -5.03
CA ILE A 111 -4.30 8.21 -6.38
C ILE A 111 -4.31 9.74 -6.34
N ASP A 112 -5.08 10.34 -5.43
CA ASP A 112 -5.18 11.79 -5.29
C ASP A 112 -3.84 12.39 -4.88
N TRP A 113 -3.16 11.78 -3.89
CA TRP A 113 -1.85 12.23 -3.45
C TRP A 113 -0.83 12.20 -4.59
N ALA A 114 -0.79 11.12 -5.37
CA ALA A 114 0.12 11.00 -6.50
C ALA A 114 -0.15 12.04 -7.59
N ARG A 115 -1.42 12.29 -7.92
CA ARG A 115 -1.82 13.33 -8.89
C ARG A 115 -1.44 14.72 -8.42
N GLU A 116 -1.75 15.05 -7.18
CA GLU A 116 -1.47 16.37 -6.60
C GLU A 116 0.05 16.63 -6.49
N THR A 117 0.84 15.58 -6.27
CA THR A 117 2.30 15.65 -6.26
C THR A 117 2.91 15.78 -7.66
N GLY A 118 2.13 15.50 -8.72
CA GLY A 118 2.55 15.68 -10.10
C GLY A 118 2.96 14.39 -10.82
N PHE A 119 2.73 13.23 -10.23
CA PHE A 119 2.96 11.97 -10.91
C PHE A 119 1.97 11.75 -12.05
N ARG A 120 2.44 11.08 -13.10
CA ARG A 120 1.66 10.80 -14.32
C ARG A 120 1.16 9.38 -14.37
N ARG A 121 1.82 8.47 -13.65
CA ARG A 121 1.53 7.04 -13.69
C ARG A 121 1.96 6.39 -12.38
N VAL A 122 1.16 5.43 -11.95
CA VAL A 122 1.53 4.48 -10.89
C VAL A 122 1.68 3.09 -11.49
N GLU A 123 2.71 2.39 -11.05
CA GLU A 123 2.94 0.98 -11.34
C GLU A 123 3.24 0.24 -10.04
N PHE A 124 2.69 -0.95 -9.88
CA PHE A 124 3.05 -1.80 -8.74
C PHE A 124 2.90 -3.28 -9.08
N TRP A 125 3.56 -4.08 -8.26
CA TRP A 125 3.45 -5.52 -8.25
C TRP A 125 2.64 -5.96 -7.03
N SER A 126 1.78 -6.95 -7.19
CA SER A 126 0.93 -7.46 -6.12
C SER A 126 0.94 -8.99 -6.12
N ASP A 127 1.09 -9.56 -4.94
CA ASP A 127 1.10 -11.01 -4.72
C ASP A 127 -0.10 -11.68 -5.42
N THR A 128 0.17 -12.71 -6.21
CA THR A 128 -0.85 -13.41 -7.00
C THR A 128 -1.96 -14.05 -6.16
N ARG A 129 -1.71 -14.27 -4.87
CA ARG A 129 -2.69 -14.83 -3.92
C ARG A 129 -3.78 -13.84 -3.50
N PHE A 130 -3.55 -12.53 -3.67
CA PHE A 130 -4.46 -11.47 -3.25
C PHE A 130 -5.58 -11.22 -4.26
N THR A 131 -6.34 -12.24 -4.60
CA THR A 131 -7.35 -12.21 -5.67
C THR A 131 -8.46 -11.18 -5.45
N ARG A 132 -8.87 -10.95 -4.20
CA ARG A 132 -9.85 -9.90 -3.86
C ARG A 132 -9.31 -8.50 -4.17
N ALA A 133 -8.04 -8.24 -3.83
CA ALA A 133 -7.39 -6.98 -4.12
C ALA A 133 -7.32 -6.74 -5.64
N HIS A 134 -7.00 -7.77 -6.42
CA HIS A 134 -6.89 -7.65 -7.89
C HIS A 134 -8.24 -7.31 -8.54
N SER A 135 -9.32 -7.93 -8.10
CA SER A 135 -10.67 -7.58 -8.57
C SER A 135 -11.02 -6.12 -8.24
N PHE A 136 -10.67 -5.69 -7.06
CA PHE A 136 -10.87 -4.33 -6.58
C PHE A 136 -10.02 -3.31 -7.38
N PHE A 137 -8.75 -3.61 -7.67
CA PHE A 137 -7.90 -2.76 -8.51
C PHE A 137 -8.51 -2.56 -9.90
N GLY A 138 -9.03 -3.62 -10.51
CA GLY A 138 -9.72 -3.52 -11.79
C GLY A 138 -10.91 -2.56 -11.77
N LYS A 139 -11.70 -2.58 -10.70
CA LYS A 139 -12.83 -1.67 -10.52
C LYS A 139 -12.42 -0.20 -10.38
N LEU A 140 -11.21 0.07 -9.91
CA LEU A 140 -10.64 1.41 -9.82
C LEU A 140 -9.99 1.89 -11.12
N GLY A 141 -9.96 1.05 -12.16
CA GLY A 141 -9.39 1.37 -13.45
C GLY A 141 -7.95 0.94 -13.66
N PHE A 142 -7.36 0.22 -12.71
CA PHE A 142 -6.03 -0.35 -12.91
C PHE A 142 -6.04 -1.40 -14.01
N GLN A 143 -5.00 -1.38 -14.82
CA GLN A 143 -4.80 -2.31 -15.93
C GLN A 143 -3.74 -3.33 -15.56
N THR A 144 -3.85 -4.52 -16.16
CA THR A 144 -2.85 -5.59 -16.08
C THR A 144 -2.88 -6.39 -17.37
N ARG A 145 -1.73 -6.94 -17.76
CA ARG A 145 -1.62 -7.88 -18.90
C ARG A 145 -1.36 -9.31 -18.43
N GLY A 146 -1.43 -9.54 -17.11
CA GLY A 146 -1.12 -10.85 -16.52
C GLY A 146 0.38 -11.14 -16.43
N GLU A 147 1.24 -10.14 -16.58
CA GLU A 147 2.68 -10.28 -16.38
C GLU A 147 2.95 -10.69 -14.94
N THR A 148 3.85 -11.64 -14.75
CA THR A 148 4.24 -12.13 -13.42
C THR A 148 5.74 -12.02 -13.21
N ARG A 149 6.13 -11.92 -11.96
CA ARG A 149 7.53 -12.10 -11.52
C ARG A 149 7.58 -12.99 -10.30
N ASP A 150 8.67 -13.74 -10.16
CA ASP A 150 8.90 -14.60 -9.01
C ASP A 150 9.71 -13.86 -7.94
N MET A 151 9.31 -14.04 -6.68
CA MET A 151 9.94 -13.43 -5.51
C MET A 151 10.48 -14.51 -4.58
N ASN A 152 11.73 -14.35 -4.15
CA ASN A 152 12.45 -15.36 -3.35
C ASN A 152 13.02 -14.79 -2.05
N ASP A 153 12.85 -13.49 -1.78
CA ASP A 153 13.44 -12.81 -0.61
C ASP A 153 12.53 -12.82 0.63
N GLY A 154 11.37 -13.46 0.53
CA GLY A 154 10.39 -13.61 1.61
C GLY A 154 10.59 -14.90 2.39
N PHE A 155 9.65 -15.18 3.30
CA PHE A 155 9.62 -16.40 4.10
C PHE A 155 9.47 -17.67 3.24
N GLN A 156 8.67 -17.56 2.17
CA GLN A 156 8.52 -18.61 1.16
C GLN A 156 8.44 -17.98 -0.23
N PRO A 157 8.81 -18.71 -1.30
CA PRO A 157 8.68 -18.21 -2.66
C PRO A 157 7.23 -17.89 -2.99
N TYR A 158 7.01 -16.77 -3.71
CA TYR A 158 5.71 -16.37 -4.23
C TYR A 158 5.89 -15.62 -5.54
N SER A 159 4.79 -15.34 -6.24
CA SER A 159 4.80 -14.57 -7.48
C SER A 159 3.90 -13.35 -7.36
N GLU A 160 4.15 -12.36 -8.20
CA GLU A 160 3.38 -11.12 -8.23
C GLU A 160 2.89 -10.83 -9.64
N PHE A 161 1.69 -10.20 -9.74
CA PHE A 161 1.16 -9.62 -10.98
C PHE A 161 1.51 -8.14 -11.07
N PHE A 162 1.69 -7.64 -12.29
CA PHE A 162 1.94 -6.23 -12.59
C PHE A 162 0.64 -5.48 -12.86
N PHE A 163 0.49 -4.30 -12.23
CA PHE A 163 -0.64 -3.39 -12.41
C PHE A 163 -0.15 -1.97 -12.69
N TRP A 164 -0.92 -1.19 -13.47
CA TRP A 164 -0.65 0.23 -13.67
C TRP A 164 -1.93 1.04 -13.82
N LEU A 165 -1.82 2.33 -13.57
CA LEU A 165 -2.86 3.32 -13.84
C LEU A 165 -2.19 4.60 -14.33
N ASP A 166 -2.60 5.07 -15.49
CA ASP A 166 -2.21 6.38 -16.00
C ASP A 166 -3.15 7.46 -15.44
N PHE A 167 -2.56 8.52 -14.90
CA PHE A 167 -3.33 9.65 -14.41
C PHE A 167 -3.62 10.61 -15.58
N THR A 168 -4.89 10.97 -15.75
CA THR A 168 -5.25 12.02 -16.70
C THR A 168 -4.74 13.36 -16.19
N PRO A 169 -4.12 14.20 -17.04
CA PRO A 169 -3.78 15.56 -16.64
C PRO A 169 -5.04 16.29 -16.18
N ASN A 170 -4.94 17.00 -15.06
CA ASN A 170 -6.00 17.93 -14.64
C ASN A 170 -6.12 18.98 -15.74
N SER A 171 -7.27 19.02 -16.39
CA SER A 171 -7.61 20.04 -17.36
C SER A 171 -7.85 21.39 -16.68
#